data_0a2f6571b2adb949825490c42f152e7e
#
_entry.id   0a2f6571b2adb949825490c42f152e7e
#
_cell.length_a   1.000
_cell.length_b   1.000
_cell.length_c   1.000
_cell.angle_alpha   90.00
_cell.angle_beta   90.00
_cell.angle_gamma   90.00
#
_symmetry.space_group_name_H-M   'P 1'
#
loop_
_entity.id
_entity.type
_entity.pdbx_description
1 polymer ?
#
loop_
_entity_poly.entity_id
_entity_poly.type
_entity_poly.pdbx_seq_one_letter_code
_entity_poly.pdbx_strand_id
1 'polypeptide(L)'
;MPNTNPPTSNLVEFEKKLQLANNRMHSNYAFYFGATPENTDQLSQLKNLKGCCGIKLFAGSSTGNLLVDKEADIEKVISKADRIVSIHSEDEEILNLRKKFIRKGDVHSHPEWRNSETAMSSTRRVVKIAERYNKKIHVLHVTTKEEVDFLAMHKKNVTFETTPQHLTLYAPDCYDKLGTYAQMNPPLRTKEHYDRLWTAIKNNIVDVLGSDHAPHTKENKKKEYPNSPSGMPGVQTIFPVMLDHVNNNKLTLEQLIKLMCENPCRIFGIKEKGFIKENLDADLTIVDMEKEQIIKDEMIASKCGWTPFNNYKVKGFPIATIVNGIIVMENGKIVSNQVGKPLDFKL
;
A
#
# COMPACT_ATOMS: atom_id res chain seq x y z
N MET A 1 -5.14 -5.32 5.31
CA MET A 1 -6.03 -5.44 4.15
C MET A 1 -7.13 -6.45 4.43
N PRO A 2 -8.33 -6.30 3.82
CA PRO A 2 -9.49 -7.16 4.12
C PRO A 2 -9.54 -8.47 3.33
N ASN A 3 -8.72 -8.63 2.29
CA ASN A 3 -8.66 -9.81 1.42
C ASN A 3 -7.93 -10.98 2.10
N THR A 4 -8.43 -11.35 3.25
CA THR A 4 -7.96 -12.48 4.07
C THR A 4 -8.90 -13.70 3.89
N ASN A 5 -8.61 -14.82 4.53
CA ASN A 5 -9.48 -16.00 4.55
C ASN A 5 -9.87 -16.31 6.02
N PRO A 6 -11.14 -16.08 6.42
CA PRO A 6 -12.21 -15.44 5.64
C PRO A 6 -11.93 -13.95 5.38
N PRO A 7 -12.61 -13.33 4.36
CA PRO A 7 -12.44 -11.91 4.08
C PRO A 7 -13.07 -11.04 5.18
N THR A 8 -12.44 -9.89 5.47
CA THR A 8 -12.92 -8.94 6.48
C THR A 8 -13.95 -7.99 5.87
N SER A 9 -15.12 -8.52 5.51
CA SER A 9 -16.21 -7.82 4.80
C SER A 9 -17.52 -7.74 5.57
N ASN A 10 -17.49 -8.08 6.86
CA ASN A 10 -18.61 -7.89 7.80
C ASN A 10 -18.07 -7.60 9.20
N LEU A 11 -18.94 -7.10 10.08
CA LEU A 11 -18.55 -6.69 11.44
C LEU A 11 -18.04 -7.85 12.29
N VAL A 12 -18.56 -9.05 12.11
CA VAL A 12 -18.13 -10.24 12.86
C VAL A 12 -16.66 -10.60 12.53
N GLU A 13 -16.33 -10.66 11.26
CA GLU A 13 -14.96 -10.94 10.83
C GLU A 13 -14.00 -9.80 11.15
N PHE A 14 -14.49 -8.56 11.17
CA PHE A 14 -13.71 -7.40 11.60
C PHE A 14 -13.36 -7.51 13.09
N GLU A 15 -14.34 -7.81 13.95
CA GLU A 15 -14.12 -7.98 15.39
C GLU A 15 -13.17 -9.15 15.69
N LYS A 16 -13.37 -10.30 15.03
CA LYS A 16 -12.43 -11.42 15.14
C LYS A 16 -11.00 -11.02 14.79
N LYS A 17 -10.82 -10.19 13.76
CA LYS A 17 -9.48 -9.71 13.37
C LYS A 17 -8.86 -8.81 14.44
N LEU A 18 -9.64 -7.94 15.08
CA LEU A 18 -9.17 -7.16 16.23
C LEU A 18 -8.76 -8.07 17.40
N GLN A 19 -9.57 -9.09 17.73
CA GLN A 19 -9.25 -10.06 18.78
C GLN A 19 -7.97 -10.84 18.45
N LEU A 20 -7.78 -11.26 17.18
CA LEU A 20 -6.56 -11.94 16.74
C LEU A 20 -5.31 -11.05 16.85
N ALA A 21 -5.45 -9.74 16.71
CA ALA A 21 -4.32 -8.81 16.85
C ALA A 21 -4.01 -8.45 18.30
N ASN A 22 -5.00 -8.55 19.19
CA ASN A 22 -4.85 -8.18 20.60
C ASN A 22 -3.74 -9.00 21.27
N ASN A 23 -2.86 -8.33 22.01
CA ASN A 23 -1.69 -8.93 22.69
C ASN A 23 -0.74 -9.72 21.77
N ARG A 24 -0.73 -9.44 20.46
CA ARG A 24 0.16 -10.08 19.48
C ARG A 24 0.99 -9.11 18.67
N MET A 25 0.61 -7.84 18.65
CA MET A 25 1.25 -6.83 17.81
C MET A 25 2.31 -6.05 18.61
N HIS A 26 3.50 -5.91 18.05
CA HIS A 26 4.54 -5.01 18.60
C HIS A 26 4.31 -3.56 18.19
N SER A 27 3.60 -3.30 17.08
CA SER A 27 3.22 -1.97 16.61
C SER A 27 1.72 -1.72 16.78
N ASN A 28 1.32 -0.47 16.87
CA ASN A 28 -0.08 -0.08 16.81
C ASN A 28 -0.69 -0.48 15.46
N TYR A 29 -1.98 -0.77 15.41
CA TYR A 29 -2.61 -1.38 14.25
C TYR A 29 -4.02 -0.86 13.97
N ALA A 30 -4.42 -0.95 12.72
CA ALA A 30 -5.79 -0.77 12.27
C ALA A 30 -6.04 -1.62 11.02
N PHE A 31 -7.31 -1.87 10.72
CA PHE A 31 -7.71 -2.72 9.61
C PHE A 31 -8.67 -1.99 8.67
N TYR A 32 -8.61 -2.34 7.40
CA TYR A 32 -9.63 -1.96 6.43
C TYR A 32 -10.82 -2.91 6.51
N PHE A 33 -12.01 -2.34 6.36
CA PHE A 33 -13.23 -3.09 6.07
C PHE A 33 -13.35 -3.26 4.55
N GLY A 34 -13.57 -4.47 4.06
CA GLY A 34 -13.69 -4.77 2.64
C GLY A 34 -15.09 -4.45 2.13
N ALA A 35 -15.20 -3.58 1.13
CA ALA A 35 -16.46 -3.34 0.45
C ALA A 35 -16.80 -4.50 -0.50
N THR A 36 -18.07 -4.85 -0.56
CA THR A 36 -18.70 -5.75 -1.54
C THR A 36 -20.05 -5.16 -1.99
N PRO A 37 -20.62 -5.59 -3.12
CA PRO A 37 -21.95 -5.13 -3.52
C PRO A 37 -23.03 -5.37 -2.46
N GLU A 38 -22.89 -6.45 -1.65
CA GLU A 38 -23.88 -6.92 -0.69
C GLU A 38 -23.80 -6.20 0.66
N ASN A 39 -22.64 -5.60 1.02
CA ASN A 39 -22.45 -5.04 2.36
C ASN A 39 -22.51 -3.50 2.41
N THR A 40 -22.94 -2.84 1.34
CA THR A 40 -22.96 -1.37 1.23
C THR A 40 -23.78 -0.70 2.33
N ASP A 41 -24.80 -1.35 2.87
CA ASP A 41 -25.64 -0.81 3.95
C ASP A 41 -24.95 -0.83 5.32
N GLN A 42 -23.86 -1.60 5.47
CA GLN A 42 -23.06 -1.62 6.69
C GLN A 42 -22.01 -0.49 6.75
N LEU A 43 -21.69 0.15 5.61
CA LEU A 43 -20.59 1.10 5.51
C LEU A 43 -20.77 2.36 6.37
N SER A 44 -22.03 2.80 6.57
CA SER A 44 -22.36 3.91 7.47
C SER A 44 -22.16 3.58 8.96
N GLN A 45 -22.20 2.29 9.34
CA GLN A 45 -21.99 1.83 10.71
C GLN A 45 -20.49 1.87 11.12
N LEU A 46 -19.59 1.99 10.14
CA LEU A 46 -18.14 1.97 10.36
C LEU A 46 -17.62 3.28 10.97
N LYS A 47 -18.44 4.32 11.01
CA LYS A 47 -18.05 5.67 11.46
C LYS A 47 -17.31 5.64 12.80
N ASN A 48 -17.83 4.95 13.80
CA ASN A 48 -17.26 4.89 15.14
C ASN A 48 -16.56 3.54 15.45
N LEU A 49 -16.32 2.71 14.45
CA LEU A 49 -15.70 1.40 14.66
C LEU A 49 -14.23 1.55 15.01
N LYS A 50 -13.88 1.17 16.24
CA LYS A 50 -12.50 1.23 16.74
C LYS A 50 -11.57 0.34 15.89
N GLY A 51 -10.36 0.82 15.62
CA GLY A 51 -9.37 0.08 14.83
C GLY A 51 -9.71 -0.05 13.33
N CYS A 52 -10.78 0.61 12.84
CA CYS A 52 -11.11 0.66 11.43
C CYS A 52 -10.46 1.90 10.78
N CYS A 53 -9.46 1.72 9.93
CA CYS A 53 -8.81 2.86 9.26
C CYS A 53 -9.56 3.38 8.04
N GLY A 54 -10.46 2.60 7.46
CA GLY A 54 -11.19 2.97 6.25
C GLY A 54 -11.83 1.78 5.57
N ILE A 55 -12.37 2.03 4.39
CA ILE A 55 -13.00 1.04 3.54
C ILE A 55 -12.04 0.72 2.40
N LYS A 56 -11.85 -0.57 2.11
CA LYS A 56 -11.06 -1.02 0.94
C LYS A 56 -12.00 -1.46 -0.16
N LEU A 57 -11.81 -0.90 -1.34
CA LEU A 57 -12.52 -1.24 -2.56
C LEU A 57 -11.54 -1.77 -3.61
N PHE A 58 -11.89 -2.86 -4.27
CA PHE A 58 -11.18 -3.41 -5.43
C PHE A 58 -12.05 -3.18 -6.67
N ALA A 59 -11.70 -2.16 -7.47
CA ALA A 59 -12.41 -1.84 -8.71
C ALA A 59 -12.00 -2.75 -9.88
N GLY A 60 -10.91 -3.45 -9.73
CA GLY A 60 -10.40 -4.49 -10.64
C GLY A 60 -9.87 -5.69 -9.88
N SER A 61 -9.81 -6.83 -10.53
CA SER A 61 -9.36 -8.08 -9.95
C SER A 61 -7.87 -8.03 -9.56
N SER A 62 -7.60 -8.44 -8.34
CA SER A 62 -6.26 -8.58 -7.77
C SER A 62 -6.22 -9.84 -6.91
N THR A 63 -5.62 -9.81 -5.73
CA THR A 63 -5.57 -10.97 -4.82
C THR A 63 -6.86 -11.04 -3.99
N GLY A 64 -7.54 -12.18 -4.00
CA GLY A 64 -8.79 -12.43 -3.25
C GLY A 64 -10.05 -12.28 -4.10
N ASN A 65 -11.21 -12.23 -3.44
CA ASN A 65 -12.54 -12.29 -4.07
C ASN A 65 -13.44 -11.09 -3.72
N LEU A 66 -12.86 -9.95 -3.34
CA LEU A 66 -13.58 -8.72 -2.97
C LEU A 66 -13.69 -7.75 -4.16
N LEU A 67 -14.17 -8.22 -5.32
CA LEU A 67 -14.29 -7.40 -6.51
C LEU A 67 -15.61 -6.60 -6.49
N VAL A 68 -15.50 -5.29 -6.81
CA VAL A 68 -16.63 -4.37 -7.03
C VAL A 68 -16.33 -3.61 -8.33
N ASP A 69 -16.71 -4.19 -9.47
CA ASP A 69 -16.32 -3.71 -10.80
C ASP A 69 -17.41 -2.87 -11.49
N LYS A 70 -18.67 -3.08 -11.13
CA LYS A 70 -19.80 -2.35 -11.73
C LYS A 70 -19.86 -0.92 -11.22
N GLU A 71 -19.99 0.05 -12.12
CA GLU A 71 -20.04 1.47 -11.78
C GLU A 71 -21.12 1.77 -10.72
N ALA A 72 -22.30 1.21 -10.85
CA ALA A 72 -23.39 1.41 -9.89
C ALA A 72 -23.06 0.91 -8.47
N ASP A 73 -22.29 -0.17 -8.34
CA ASP A 73 -21.86 -0.69 -7.04
C ASP A 73 -20.70 0.11 -6.46
N ILE A 74 -19.75 0.53 -7.29
CA ILE A 74 -18.70 1.49 -6.90
C ILE A 74 -19.33 2.79 -6.39
N GLU A 75 -20.33 3.31 -7.09
CA GLU A 75 -21.07 4.52 -6.71
C GLU A 75 -21.79 4.35 -5.36
N LYS A 76 -22.44 3.21 -5.13
CA LYS A 76 -23.06 2.91 -3.83
C LYS A 76 -22.02 2.87 -2.70
N VAL A 77 -20.87 2.22 -2.91
CA VAL A 77 -19.81 2.16 -1.91
C VAL A 77 -19.30 3.56 -1.57
N ILE A 78 -18.93 4.35 -2.58
CA ILE A 78 -18.35 5.68 -2.35
C ILE A 78 -19.38 6.62 -1.72
N SER A 79 -20.62 6.63 -2.23
CA SER A 79 -21.66 7.54 -1.72
C SER A 79 -22.08 7.26 -0.28
N LYS A 80 -22.15 5.97 0.13
CA LYS A 80 -22.54 5.55 1.49
C LYS A 80 -21.40 5.53 2.50
N ALA A 81 -20.15 5.66 2.05
CA ALA A 81 -18.98 5.61 2.91
C ALA A 81 -18.91 6.80 3.88
N ASP A 82 -18.79 6.53 5.18
CA ASP A 82 -18.52 7.53 6.22
C ASP A 82 -17.05 7.54 6.69
N ARG A 83 -16.22 6.70 6.06
CA ARG A 83 -14.77 6.70 6.20
C ARG A 83 -14.13 6.80 4.82
N ILE A 84 -12.86 7.16 4.77
CA ILE A 84 -12.10 7.22 3.52
C ILE A 84 -12.17 5.86 2.80
N VAL A 85 -12.40 5.88 1.49
CA VAL A 85 -12.39 4.69 0.65
C VAL A 85 -11.04 4.59 -0.04
N SER A 86 -10.27 3.55 0.28
CA SER A 86 -8.99 3.24 -0.36
C SER A 86 -9.19 2.25 -1.49
N ILE A 87 -8.77 2.60 -2.70
CA ILE A 87 -9.19 1.93 -3.93
C ILE A 87 -8.00 1.32 -4.66
N HIS A 88 -8.06 0.00 -4.91
CA HIS A 88 -7.27 -0.62 -5.98
C HIS A 88 -7.95 -0.29 -7.31
N SER A 89 -7.32 0.55 -8.12
CA SER A 89 -7.95 1.20 -9.26
C SER A 89 -7.41 0.64 -10.57
N GLU A 90 -8.00 -0.46 -11.03
CA GLU A 90 -7.83 -1.01 -12.37
C GLU A 90 -9.22 -1.36 -12.94
N ASP A 91 -9.41 -1.19 -14.24
CA ASP A 91 -10.69 -1.41 -14.91
C ASP A 91 -10.86 -2.88 -15.29
N GLU A 92 -11.82 -3.57 -14.67
CA GLU A 92 -12.03 -5.01 -14.85
C GLU A 92 -12.47 -5.36 -16.26
N GLU A 93 -13.25 -4.51 -16.92
CA GLU A 93 -13.68 -4.75 -18.30
C GLU A 93 -12.48 -4.71 -19.24
N ILE A 94 -11.62 -3.69 -19.10
CA ILE A 94 -10.39 -3.59 -19.88
C ILE A 94 -9.46 -4.75 -19.56
N LEU A 95 -9.31 -5.14 -18.28
CA LEU A 95 -8.51 -6.30 -17.89
C LEU A 95 -8.98 -7.58 -18.62
N ASN A 96 -10.29 -7.80 -18.67
CA ASN A 96 -10.87 -8.96 -19.34
C ASN A 96 -10.63 -8.93 -20.85
N LEU A 97 -10.83 -7.80 -21.52
CA LEU A 97 -10.55 -7.62 -22.95
C LEU A 97 -9.07 -7.84 -23.28
N ARG A 98 -8.18 -7.47 -22.34
CA ARG A 98 -6.73 -7.56 -22.52
C ARG A 98 -6.11 -8.90 -22.10
N LYS A 99 -6.87 -9.86 -21.58
CA LYS A 99 -6.37 -11.21 -21.26
C LYS A 99 -5.66 -11.89 -22.44
N LYS A 100 -6.01 -11.54 -23.67
CA LYS A 100 -5.36 -12.01 -24.90
C LYS A 100 -3.87 -11.68 -25.01
N PHE A 101 -3.38 -10.70 -24.23
CA PHE A 101 -1.95 -10.33 -24.20
C PHE A 101 -1.14 -11.17 -23.20
N ILE A 102 -1.79 -12.02 -22.40
CA ILE A 102 -1.09 -12.94 -21.49
C ILE A 102 -0.37 -13.99 -22.32
N ARG A 103 0.93 -14.05 -22.18
CA ARG A 103 1.78 -15.09 -22.78
C ARG A 103 2.28 -16.02 -21.68
N LYS A 104 1.90 -17.29 -21.77
CA LYS A 104 2.34 -18.31 -20.80
C LYS A 104 3.88 -18.37 -20.76
N GLY A 105 4.44 -18.40 -19.56
CA GLY A 105 5.88 -18.41 -19.31
C GLY A 105 6.59 -17.06 -19.46
N ASP A 106 5.91 -16.05 -19.99
CA ASP A 106 6.49 -14.72 -20.23
C ASP A 106 5.90 -13.65 -19.31
N VAL A 107 6.57 -13.37 -18.20
CA VAL A 107 6.15 -12.34 -17.23
C VAL A 107 6.23 -10.92 -17.78
N HIS A 108 7.00 -10.67 -18.85
CA HIS A 108 7.03 -9.35 -19.50
C HIS A 108 5.67 -8.98 -20.11
N SER A 109 4.82 -9.96 -20.40
CA SER A 109 3.45 -9.71 -20.85
C SER A 109 2.52 -9.19 -19.76
N HIS A 110 2.92 -9.24 -18.48
CA HIS A 110 2.09 -8.76 -17.37
C HIS A 110 1.75 -7.27 -17.45
N PRO A 111 2.69 -6.33 -17.67
CA PRO A 111 2.38 -4.92 -17.89
C PRO A 111 1.70 -4.64 -19.23
N GLU A 112 1.79 -5.54 -20.22
CA GLU A 112 1.01 -5.42 -21.44
C GLU A 112 -0.47 -5.75 -21.18
N TRP A 113 -0.76 -6.79 -20.42
CA TRP A 113 -2.11 -7.13 -20.01
C TRP A 113 -2.72 -6.02 -19.14
N ARG A 114 -2.06 -5.66 -18.06
CA ARG A 114 -2.49 -4.63 -17.09
C ARG A 114 -1.85 -3.29 -17.44
N ASN A 115 -2.21 -2.74 -18.60
CA ASN A 115 -1.56 -1.54 -19.12
C ASN A 115 -1.97 -0.24 -18.39
N SER A 116 -1.41 0.90 -18.79
CA SER A 116 -1.70 2.20 -18.18
C SER A 116 -3.16 2.64 -18.38
N GLU A 117 -3.78 2.30 -19.49
CA GLU A 117 -5.19 2.63 -19.75
C GLU A 117 -6.13 1.90 -18.77
N THR A 118 -5.81 0.67 -18.42
CA THR A 118 -6.56 -0.10 -17.39
C THR A 118 -6.60 0.64 -16.06
N ALA A 119 -5.48 1.19 -15.62
CA ALA A 119 -5.39 1.97 -14.39
C ALA A 119 -6.10 3.33 -14.55
N MET A 120 -5.81 4.04 -15.63
CA MET A 120 -6.34 5.39 -15.86
C MET A 120 -7.86 5.42 -16.03
N SER A 121 -8.46 4.45 -16.74
CA SER A 121 -9.91 4.35 -16.93
C SER A 121 -10.63 4.24 -15.57
N SER A 122 -10.19 3.31 -14.73
CA SER A 122 -10.75 3.14 -13.39
C SER A 122 -10.54 4.39 -12.52
N THR A 123 -9.34 4.97 -12.54
CA THR A 123 -9.00 6.15 -11.74
C THR A 123 -9.88 7.35 -12.11
N ARG A 124 -10.12 7.61 -13.39
CA ARG A 124 -11.07 8.65 -13.84
C ARG A 124 -12.49 8.39 -13.31
N ARG A 125 -12.95 7.15 -13.39
CA ARG A 125 -14.29 6.75 -12.94
C ARG A 125 -14.47 6.99 -11.43
N VAL A 126 -13.56 6.50 -10.60
CA VAL A 126 -13.70 6.63 -9.14
C VAL A 126 -13.54 8.07 -8.66
N VAL A 127 -12.68 8.88 -9.30
CA VAL A 127 -12.53 10.31 -9.01
C VAL A 127 -13.81 11.07 -9.35
N LYS A 128 -14.39 10.85 -10.53
CA LYS A 128 -15.65 11.48 -10.95
C LYS A 128 -16.80 11.15 -9.97
N ILE A 129 -16.89 9.91 -9.50
CA ILE A 129 -17.88 9.51 -8.51
C ILE A 129 -17.61 10.23 -7.17
N ALA A 130 -16.36 10.23 -6.69
CA ALA A 130 -16.00 10.89 -5.44
C ALA A 130 -16.34 12.39 -5.43
N GLU A 131 -16.08 13.09 -6.53
CA GLU A 131 -16.42 14.50 -6.70
C GLU A 131 -17.93 14.73 -6.72
N ARG A 132 -18.70 13.89 -7.46
CA ARG A 132 -20.18 13.97 -7.53
C ARG A 132 -20.81 13.91 -6.13
N TYR A 133 -20.30 13.05 -5.26
CA TYR A 133 -20.81 12.86 -3.89
C TYR A 133 -20.04 13.65 -2.83
N ASN A 134 -19.08 14.48 -3.23
CA ASN A 134 -18.18 15.22 -2.33
C ASN A 134 -17.56 14.32 -1.24
N LYS A 135 -17.16 13.10 -1.62
CA LYS A 135 -16.51 12.12 -0.74
C LYS A 135 -15.00 12.14 -0.92
N LYS A 136 -14.27 11.79 0.15
CA LYS A 136 -12.81 11.63 0.08
C LYS A 136 -12.46 10.19 -0.25
N ILE A 137 -11.58 10.02 -1.22
CA ILE A 137 -11.02 8.71 -1.60
C ILE A 137 -9.50 8.76 -1.57
N HIS A 138 -8.90 7.58 -1.46
CA HIS A 138 -7.46 7.37 -1.54
C HIS A 138 -7.14 6.33 -2.61
N VAL A 139 -6.46 6.72 -3.68
CA VAL A 139 -6.05 5.80 -4.75
C VAL A 139 -4.74 5.14 -4.34
N LEU A 140 -4.78 3.82 -4.19
CA LEU A 140 -3.63 3.02 -3.75
C LEU A 140 -2.63 2.81 -4.88
N HIS A 141 -1.35 2.65 -4.54
CA HIS A 141 -0.25 2.18 -5.40
C HIS A 141 -0.32 2.69 -6.85
N VAL A 142 -0.47 4.01 -7.04
CA VAL A 142 -0.46 4.66 -8.36
C VAL A 142 0.88 4.42 -9.05
N THR A 143 0.84 4.03 -10.33
CA THR A 143 2.03 3.58 -11.06
C THR A 143 2.27 4.31 -12.37
N THR A 144 1.28 4.99 -12.92
CA THR A 144 1.37 5.58 -14.27
C THR A 144 1.51 7.10 -14.24
N LYS A 145 2.20 7.65 -15.23
CA LYS A 145 2.35 9.11 -15.39
C LYS A 145 1.02 9.79 -15.62
N GLU A 146 0.14 9.14 -16.38
CA GLU A 146 -1.19 9.65 -16.70
C GLU A 146 -2.07 9.79 -15.47
N GLU A 147 -2.05 8.78 -14.57
CA GLU A 147 -2.74 8.87 -13.29
C GLU A 147 -2.18 9.99 -12.42
N VAL A 148 -0.85 10.12 -12.33
CA VAL A 148 -0.19 11.17 -11.54
C VAL A 148 -0.60 12.55 -12.03
N ASP A 149 -0.58 12.80 -13.35
CA ASP A 149 -0.95 14.08 -13.95
C ASP A 149 -2.42 14.40 -13.68
N PHE A 150 -3.29 13.43 -13.86
CA PHE A 150 -4.71 13.57 -13.58
C PHE A 150 -5.00 13.83 -12.10
N LEU A 151 -4.47 12.99 -11.20
CA LEU A 151 -4.71 13.09 -9.76
C LEU A 151 -4.15 14.38 -9.14
N ALA A 152 -3.08 14.94 -9.72
CA ALA A 152 -2.55 16.23 -9.29
C ALA A 152 -3.58 17.37 -9.40
N MET A 153 -4.52 17.29 -10.34
CA MET A 153 -5.58 18.28 -10.56
C MET A 153 -6.82 18.06 -9.66
N HIS A 154 -6.93 16.91 -9.00
CA HIS A 154 -8.12 16.51 -8.22
C HIS A 154 -7.90 16.41 -6.71
N LYS A 155 -6.90 17.12 -6.17
CA LYS A 155 -6.46 17.03 -4.77
C LYS A 155 -7.51 17.43 -3.71
N LYS A 156 -8.60 18.08 -4.09
CA LYS A 156 -9.69 18.46 -3.16
C LYS A 156 -10.36 17.23 -2.53
N ASN A 157 -10.65 16.23 -3.32
CA ASN A 157 -11.39 15.03 -2.91
C ASN A 157 -10.51 13.77 -2.91
N VAL A 158 -9.32 13.83 -3.53
CA VAL A 158 -8.51 12.65 -3.79
C VAL A 158 -7.11 12.81 -3.25
N THR A 159 -6.68 11.79 -2.53
CA THR A 159 -5.27 11.55 -2.17
C THR A 159 -4.80 10.26 -2.84
N PHE A 160 -3.50 10.08 -3.01
CA PHE A 160 -2.96 8.85 -3.57
C PHE A 160 -1.60 8.49 -3.03
N GLU A 161 -1.28 7.21 -3.13
CA GLU A 161 0.02 6.67 -2.75
C GLU A 161 0.75 6.01 -3.92
N THR A 162 2.05 5.88 -3.78
CA THR A 162 2.88 4.96 -4.56
C THR A 162 3.68 4.07 -3.63
N THR A 163 4.44 3.12 -4.17
CA THR A 163 5.21 2.18 -3.34
C THR A 163 6.71 2.27 -3.61
N PRO A 164 7.58 1.90 -2.66
CA PRO A 164 9.02 1.83 -2.88
C PRO A 164 9.39 0.90 -4.03
N GLN A 165 8.61 -0.15 -4.30
CA GLN A 165 8.81 -1.04 -5.43
C GLN A 165 8.74 -0.27 -6.75
N HIS A 166 7.70 0.56 -6.95
CA HIS A 166 7.53 1.40 -8.14
C HIS A 166 8.51 2.59 -8.20
N LEU A 167 9.13 2.96 -7.08
CA LEU A 167 10.17 4.00 -6.99
C LEU A 167 11.59 3.43 -7.12
N THR A 168 11.78 2.12 -7.13
CA THR A 168 13.11 1.49 -7.16
C THR A 168 13.29 0.57 -8.36
N LEU A 169 12.21 -0.08 -8.79
CA LEU A 169 12.21 -1.08 -9.86
C LEU A 169 11.39 -0.57 -11.06
N TYR A 170 11.85 -0.86 -12.27
CA TYR A 170 11.12 -0.54 -13.51
C TYR A 170 11.33 -1.60 -14.59
N ALA A 171 10.39 -1.69 -15.50
CA ALA A 171 10.44 -2.60 -16.64
C ALA A 171 11.34 -2.04 -17.76
N PRO A 172 12.01 -2.89 -18.58
CA PRO A 172 11.97 -4.35 -18.53
C PRO A 172 12.88 -4.97 -17.47
N ASP A 173 13.91 -4.25 -16.99
CA ASP A 173 15.03 -4.73 -16.16
C ASP A 173 14.59 -5.54 -14.93
N CYS A 174 13.49 -5.13 -14.29
CA CYS A 174 12.99 -5.84 -13.11
C CYS A 174 12.50 -7.24 -13.44
N TYR A 175 11.86 -7.42 -14.59
CA TYR A 175 11.38 -8.73 -15.05
C TYR A 175 12.51 -9.61 -15.52
N ASP A 176 13.54 -9.04 -16.16
CA ASP A 176 14.76 -9.77 -16.54
C ASP A 176 15.48 -10.34 -15.33
N LYS A 177 15.60 -9.54 -14.26
CA LYS A 177 16.34 -9.89 -13.05
C LYS A 177 15.57 -10.79 -12.09
N LEU A 178 14.27 -10.55 -11.93
CA LEU A 178 13.45 -11.15 -10.88
C LEU A 178 12.40 -12.14 -11.40
N GLY A 179 12.13 -12.17 -12.72
CA GLY A 179 11.11 -13.04 -13.29
C GLY A 179 9.74 -12.79 -12.63
N THR A 180 9.05 -13.86 -12.27
CA THR A 180 7.74 -13.81 -11.59
C THR A 180 7.79 -13.18 -10.20
N TYR A 181 8.95 -13.04 -9.58
CA TYR A 181 9.10 -12.29 -8.32
C TYR A 181 8.84 -10.78 -8.50
N ALA A 182 9.01 -10.24 -9.74
CA ALA A 182 8.66 -8.86 -10.09
C ALA A 182 7.16 -8.65 -10.37
N GLN A 183 6.37 -9.73 -10.42
CA GLN A 183 4.94 -9.64 -10.71
C GLN A 183 4.15 -9.08 -9.52
N MET A 184 3.51 -7.92 -9.70
CA MET A 184 2.59 -7.29 -8.75
C MET A 184 1.45 -6.56 -9.47
N ASN A 185 0.41 -6.15 -8.77
CA ASN A 185 -0.75 -5.41 -9.30
C ASN A 185 -0.95 -4.08 -8.55
N PRO A 186 -0.92 -2.93 -9.26
CA PRO A 186 -0.58 -2.75 -10.68
C PRO A 186 0.88 -3.09 -10.97
N PRO A 187 1.23 -3.42 -12.24
CA PRO A 187 2.58 -3.84 -12.60
C PRO A 187 3.64 -2.74 -12.40
N LEU A 188 4.89 -3.18 -12.26
CA LEU A 188 6.04 -2.32 -12.49
C LEU A 188 6.04 -1.83 -13.93
N ARG A 189 6.21 -0.51 -14.11
CA ARG A 189 6.10 0.18 -15.40
C ARG A 189 7.47 0.48 -16.00
N THR A 190 7.48 1.01 -17.22
CA THR A 190 8.68 1.48 -17.88
C THR A 190 9.30 2.68 -17.15
N LYS A 191 10.56 2.98 -17.51
CA LYS A 191 11.32 4.09 -16.91
C LYS A 191 10.61 5.44 -16.97
N GLU A 192 9.83 5.71 -18.01
CA GLU A 192 9.07 6.94 -18.15
C GLU A 192 8.08 7.18 -17.00
N HIS A 193 7.35 6.14 -16.61
CA HIS A 193 6.42 6.20 -15.47
C HIS A 193 7.19 6.34 -14.14
N TYR A 194 8.27 5.58 -13.98
CA TYR A 194 9.17 5.70 -12.84
C TYR A 194 9.72 7.13 -12.66
N ASP A 195 10.22 7.76 -13.73
CA ASP A 195 10.75 9.12 -13.68
C ASP A 195 9.66 10.15 -13.31
N ARG A 196 8.43 9.94 -13.80
CA ARG A 196 7.29 10.81 -13.45
C ARG A 196 6.88 10.66 -11.98
N LEU A 197 6.91 9.45 -11.41
CA LEU A 197 6.68 9.23 -9.98
C LEU A 197 7.70 9.98 -9.13
N TRP A 198 8.99 9.92 -9.46
CA TRP A 198 10.02 10.68 -8.77
C TRP A 198 9.83 12.20 -8.88
N THR A 199 9.44 12.67 -10.05
CA THR A 199 9.09 14.10 -10.23
C THR A 199 7.91 14.49 -9.34
N ALA A 200 6.92 13.60 -9.20
CA ALA A 200 5.77 13.84 -8.32
C ALA A 200 6.15 13.86 -6.83
N ILE A 201 7.07 12.99 -6.39
CA ILE A 201 7.62 13.01 -5.03
C ILE A 201 8.33 14.35 -4.77
N LYS A 202 9.24 14.77 -5.65
CA LYS A 202 9.98 16.03 -5.51
C LYS A 202 9.08 17.26 -5.42
N ASN A 203 7.96 17.24 -6.13
CA ASN A 203 6.98 18.32 -6.16
C ASN A 203 5.89 18.19 -5.09
N ASN A 204 6.01 17.26 -4.14
CA ASN A 204 5.02 16.98 -3.08
C ASN A 204 3.60 16.71 -3.61
N ILE A 205 3.49 16.07 -4.78
CA ILE A 205 2.23 15.70 -5.41
C ILE A 205 1.71 14.36 -4.85
N VAL A 206 2.61 13.40 -4.60
CA VAL A 206 2.28 12.13 -3.93
C VAL A 206 1.99 12.41 -2.46
N ASP A 207 0.95 11.79 -1.92
CA ASP A 207 0.52 12.03 -0.53
C ASP A 207 1.14 11.04 0.45
N VAL A 208 1.25 9.76 0.08
CA VAL A 208 1.64 8.67 0.99
C VAL A 208 2.57 7.68 0.27
N LEU A 209 3.43 7.02 1.03
CA LEU A 209 4.14 5.81 0.62
C LEU A 209 3.48 4.60 1.26
N GLY A 210 2.85 3.76 0.45
CA GLY A 210 2.32 2.46 0.85
C GLY A 210 3.34 1.34 0.63
N SER A 211 3.25 0.25 1.37
CA SER A 211 4.14 -0.91 1.19
C SER A 211 3.62 -1.94 0.20
N ASP A 212 2.32 -1.96 -0.02
CA ASP A 212 1.61 -3.02 -0.74
C ASP A 212 2.15 -4.42 -0.40
N HIS A 213 2.31 -4.68 0.91
CA HIS A 213 2.89 -5.92 1.42
C HIS A 213 1.98 -7.12 1.11
N ALA A 214 2.35 -7.91 0.12
CA ALA A 214 1.66 -9.11 -0.33
C ALA A 214 2.62 -10.33 -0.31
N PRO A 215 2.80 -10.99 0.85
CA PRO A 215 3.85 -11.95 1.10
C PRO A 215 3.48 -13.38 0.63
N HIS A 216 3.44 -13.61 -0.67
CA HIS A 216 3.30 -14.94 -1.22
C HIS A 216 4.57 -15.77 -0.98
N THR A 217 4.42 -17.09 -0.76
CA THR A 217 5.56 -17.98 -0.52
C THR A 217 6.48 -18.08 -1.73
N LYS A 218 7.76 -18.38 -1.52
CA LYS A 218 8.72 -18.63 -2.61
C LYS A 218 8.22 -19.71 -3.58
N GLU A 219 7.59 -20.76 -3.07
CA GLU A 219 7.01 -21.84 -3.88
C GLU A 219 5.94 -21.31 -4.84
N ASN A 220 5.01 -20.49 -4.34
CA ASN A 220 3.97 -19.89 -5.17
C ASN A 220 4.54 -18.92 -6.20
N LYS A 221 5.53 -18.11 -5.82
CA LYS A 221 6.18 -17.16 -6.72
C LYS A 221 7.00 -17.82 -7.83
N LYS A 222 7.49 -19.05 -7.61
CA LYS A 222 8.22 -19.85 -8.64
C LYS A 222 7.33 -20.47 -9.70
N LYS A 223 6.01 -20.43 -9.52
CA LYS A 223 5.10 -20.95 -10.57
C LYS A 223 5.27 -20.17 -11.86
N GLU A 224 5.11 -20.87 -12.97
CA GLU A 224 5.16 -20.27 -14.29
C GLU A 224 4.07 -19.19 -14.44
N TYR A 225 4.41 -18.06 -15.04
CA TYR A 225 3.42 -17.01 -15.38
C TYR A 225 2.38 -17.59 -16.37
N PRO A 226 1.08 -17.32 -16.20
CA PRO A 226 0.44 -16.41 -15.26
C PRO A 226 0.01 -17.04 -13.92
N ASN A 227 0.38 -18.29 -13.64
CA ASN A 227 -0.04 -19.01 -12.43
C ASN A 227 0.70 -18.57 -11.16
N SER A 228 1.79 -17.82 -11.28
CA SER A 228 2.42 -17.14 -10.15
C SER A 228 1.52 -16.03 -9.63
N PRO A 229 1.27 -15.92 -8.30
CA PRO A 229 0.46 -14.84 -7.75
C PRO A 229 1.18 -13.49 -7.86
N SER A 230 0.41 -12.43 -8.13
CA SER A 230 0.91 -11.06 -8.09
C SER A 230 1.04 -10.56 -6.66
N GLY A 231 2.15 -9.91 -6.35
CA GLY A 231 2.45 -9.31 -5.05
C GLY A 231 3.89 -9.53 -4.61
N MET A 232 4.38 -8.59 -3.81
CA MET A 232 5.73 -8.58 -3.22
C MET A 232 5.66 -8.29 -1.73
N PRO A 233 6.54 -8.86 -0.90
CA PRO A 233 6.72 -8.38 0.46
C PRO A 233 7.42 -7.01 0.45
N GLY A 234 6.95 -6.06 1.27
CA GLY A 234 7.48 -4.69 1.27
C GLY A 234 7.60 -4.06 2.66
N VAL A 235 6.73 -4.42 3.63
CA VAL A 235 6.61 -3.68 4.89
C VAL A 235 7.92 -3.52 5.67
N GLN A 236 8.78 -4.53 5.67
CA GLN A 236 10.06 -4.48 6.39
C GLN A 236 11.14 -3.68 5.64
N THR A 237 11.06 -3.64 4.32
CA THR A 237 12.09 -3.04 3.46
C THR A 237 11.76 -1.62 2.98
N ILE A 238 10.50 -1.18 3.13
CA ILE A 238 10.06 0.15 2.69
C ILE A 238 10.97 1.26 3.26
N PHE A 239 11.22 1.24 4.57
CA PHE A 239 11.92 2.34 5.21
C PHE A 239 13.42 2.37 4.88
N PRO A 240 14.22 1.28 5.03
CA PRO A 240 15.62 1.31 4.64
C PRO A 240 15.85 1.60 3.15
N VAL A 241 14.99 1.13 2.23
CA VAL A 241 15.09 1.48 0.80
C VAL A 241 14.84 2.97 0.59
N MET A 242 13.87 3.55 1.28
CA MET A 242 13.59 4.99 1.15
C MET A 242 14.66 5.87 1.83
N LEU A 243 15.30 5.43 2.92
CA LEU A 243 16.45 6.11 3.52
C LEU A 243 17.65 6.12 2.55
N ASP A 244 17.88 5.03 1.83
CA ASP A 244 18.88 4.97 0.77
C ASP A 244 18.58 5.99 -0.34
N HIS A 245 17.33 6.11 -0.75
CA HIS A 245 16.93 7.15 -1.70
C HIS A 245 17.11 8.58 -1.17
N VAL A 246 16.95 8.81 0.15
CA VAL A 246 17.30 10.10 0.78
C VAL A 246 18.82 10.34 0.67
N ASN A 247 19.65 9.36 1.03
CA ASN A 247 21.10 9.45 0.94
C ASN A 247 21.59 9.66 -0.51
N ASN A 248 20.82 9.19 -1.50
CA ASN A 248 21.08 9.41 -2.92
C ASN A 248 20.41 10.69 -3.48
N ASN A 249 19.92 11.60 -2.63
CA ASN A 249 19.30 12.89 -3.01
C ASN A 249 18.09 12.76 -3.95
N LYS A 250 17.38 11.63 -3.89
CA LYS A 250 16.13 11.43 -4.65
C LYS A 250 14.95 12.18 -4.02
N LEU A 251 14.93 12.28 -2.69
CA LEU A 251 14.01 13.09 -1.89
C LEU A 251 14.72 13.57 -0.62
N THR A 252 14.13 14.54 0.08
CA THR A 252 14.66 14.98 1.38
C THR A 252 14.10 14.11 2.53
N LEU A 253 14.76 14.15 3.68
CA LEU A 253 14.27 13.45 4.88
C LEU A 253 12.91 13.99 5.32
N GLU A 254 12.70 15.31 5.23
CA GLU A 254 11.41 15.93 5.54
C GLU A 254 10.30 15.46 4.61
N GLN A 255 10.59 15.28 3.31
CA GLN A 255 9.62 14.70 2.38
C GLN A 255 9.29 13.26 2.76
N LEU A 256 10.27 12.45 3.13
CA LEU A 256 10.04 11.08 3.59
C LEU A 256 9.17 11.03 4.85
N ILE A 257 9.45 11.90 5.84
CA ILE A 257 8.65 12.00 7.07
C ILE A 257 7.19 12.40 6.74
N LYS A 258 6.98 13.37 5.84
CA LYS A 258 5.63 13.73 5.39
C LYS A 258 4.90 12.55 4.78
N LEU A 259 5.55 11.81 3.87
CA LEU A 259 4.95 10.70 3.14
C LEU A 259 4.63 9.48 4.02
N MET A 260 5.41 9.22 5.07
CA MET A 260 5.29 8.01 5.89
C MET A 260 4.67 8.24 7.27
N CYS A 261 4.69 9.47 7.79
CA CYS A 261 4.24 9.78 9.14
C CYS A 261 3.09 10.80 9.15
N GLU A 262 3.36 12.05 8.72
CA GLU A 262 2.41 13.15 8.85
C GLU A 262 1.17 12.98 7.99
N ASN A 263 1.35 12.74 6.69
CA ASN A 263 0.25 12.66 5.74
C ASN A 263 -0.68 11.47 6.01
N PRO A 264 -0.20 10.24 6.29
CA PRO A 264 -1.07 9.14 6.70
C PRO A 264 -1.94 9.53 7.91
N CYS A 265 -1.36 10.17 8.93
CA CYS A 265 -2.12 10.59 10.10
C CYS A 265 -3.20 11.62 9.76
N ARG A 266 -2.89 12.60 8.89
CA ARG A 266 -3.88 13.60 8.45
C ARG A 266 -4.97 13.01 7.57
N ILE A 267 -4.61 12.17 6.59
CA ILE A 267 -5.53 11.60 5.60
C ILE A 267 -6.52 10.63 6.23
N PHE A 268 -6.03 9.75 7.09
CA PHE A 268 -6.85 8.73 7.76
C PHE A 268 -7.43 9.21 9.09
N GLY A 269 -7.04 10.41 9.55
CA GLY A 269 -7.51 10.96 10.82
C GLY A 269 -6.97 10.24 12.05
N ILE A 270 -5.76 9.68 11.99
CA ILE A 270 -5.12 8.99 13.11
C ILE A 270 -4.85 10.01 14.23
N LYS A 271 -5.31 9.70 15.46
CA LYS A 271 -5.13 10.59 16.61
C LYS A 271 -3.74 10.44 17.22
N GLU A 272 -3.24 11.52 17.75
CA GLU A 272 -2.06 11.58 18.65
C GLU A 272 -0.76 11.04 18.06
N LYS A 273 -0.65 10.91 16.72
CA LYS A 273 0.51 10.36 16.02
C LYS A 273 0.93 11.19 14.81
N GLY A 274 2.08 10.85 14.23
CA GLY A 274 2.61 11.42 13.00
C GLY A 274 3.55 12.61 13.18
N PHE A 275 3.70 13.12 14.39
CA PHE A 275 4.54 14.29 14.70
C PHE A 275 5.30 14.07 16.01
N ILE A 276 6.48 14.66 16.11
CA ILE A 276 7.21 14.77 17.39
C ILE A 276 6.75 16.09 18.05
N LYS A 277 5.85 15.97 19.01
CA LYS A 277 5.26 17.10 19.74
C LYS A 277 4.80 16.66 21.12
N GLU A 278 4.85 17.58 22.11
CA GLU A 278 4.29 17.34 23.45
C GLU A 278 2.82 16.90 23.37
N ASN A 279 2.44 16.01 24.26
CA ASN A 279 1.09 15.42 24.38
C ASN A 279 0.68 14.51 23.21
N LEU A 280 1.62 14.08 22.36
CA LEU A 280 1.40 13.01 21.39
C LEU A 280 2.05 11.70 21.89
N ASP A 281 1.60 10.60 21.33
CA ASP A 281 2.16 9.29 21.63
C ASP A 281 3.64 9.23 21.24
N ALA A 282 4.45 8.61 22.09
CA ALA A 282 5.86 8.36 21.82
C ALA A 282 6.03 7.12 20.93
N ASP A 283 5.63 7.24 19.66
CA ASP A 283 5.88 6.28 18.60
C ASP A 283 7.01 6.83 17.72
N LEU A 284 8.24 6.35 17.94
CA LEU A 284 9.44 6.91 17.37
C LEU A 284 10.27 5.83 16.67
N THR A 285 10.95 6.22 15.60
CA THR A 285 11.99 5.40 14.97
C THR A 285 13.31 6.16 14.99
N ILE A 286 14.35 5.57 15.55
CA ILE A 286 15.71 6.10 15.54
C ILE A 286 16.44 5.48 14.37
N VAL A 287 17.05 6.33 13.54
CA VAL A 287 17.78 5.91 12.34
C VAL A 287 19.24 6.32 12.40
N ASP A 288 20.09 5.45 11.90
CA ASP A 288 21.49 5.77 11.58
C ASP A 288 21.58 5.99 10.08
N MET A 289 21.76 7.25 9.67
CA MET A 289 21.80 7.66 8.25
C MET A 289 23.09 7.21 7.54
N GLU A 290 24.15 6.90 8.30
CA GLU A 290 25.43 6.45 7.74
C GLU A 290 25.57 4.92 7.66
N LYS A 291 24.71 4.19 8.36
CA LYS A 291 24.76 2.73 8.42
C LYS A 291 24.51 2.11 7.05
N GLU A 292 25.50 1.39 6.54
CA GLU A 292 25.38 0.59 5.33
C GLU A 292 24.92 -0.85 5.67
N GLN A 293 24.00 -1.37 4.90
CA GLN A 293 23.46 -2.72 5.07
C GLN A 293 23.13 -3.33 3.70
N ILE A 294 23.39 -4.62 3.55
CA ILE A 294 22.86 -5.39 2.41
C ILE A 294 21.59 -6.07 2.87
N ILE A 295 20.47 -5.77 2.20
CA ILE A 295 19.21 -6.46 2.44
C ILE A 295 19.35 -7.89 1.95
N LYS A 296 18.96 -8.85 2.79
CA LYS A 296 19.04 -10.29 2.52
C LYS A 296 17.70 -10.96 2.82
N ASP A 297 17.38 -12.00 2.07
CA ASP A 297 16.18 -12.83 2.30
C ASP A 297 16.10 -13.36 3.74
N GLU A 298 17.27 -13.70 4.34
CA GLU A 298 17.38 -14.23 5.69
C GLU A 298 16.98 -13.23 6.79
N MET A 299 16.99 -11.93 6.46
CA MET A 299 16.55 -10.85 7.38
C MET A 299 15.04 -10.69 7.44
N ILE A 300 14.30 -11.29 6.50
CA ILE A 300 12.87 -11.07 6.34
C ILE A 300 12.10 -11.86 7.39
N ALA A 301 11.46 -11.15 8.32
CA ALA A 301 10.65 -11.73 9.40
C ALA A 301 9.33 -12.32 8.89
N SER A 302 8.83 -11.88 7.73
CA SER A 302 7.66 -12.47 7.09
C SER A 302 7.92 -13.92 6.71
N LYS A 303 6.94 -14.79 6.97
CA LYS A 303 6.99 -16.23 6.64
C LYS A 303 7.23 -16.53 5.15
N CYS A 304 7.07 -15.56 4.27
CA CYS A 304 7.39 -15.73 2.85
C CYS A 304 8.88 -15.94 2.60
N GLY A 305 9.76 -15.42 3.47
CA GLY A 305 11.21 -15.66 3.47
C GLY A 305 11.96 -15.10 2.25
N TRP A 306 11.45 -14.01 1.63
CA TRP A 306 12.09 -13.36 0.50
C TRP A 306 11.73 -11.88 0.41
N THR A 307 12.51 -11.13 -0.39
CA THR A 307 12.24 -9.72 -0.72
C THR A 307 12.67 -9.43 -2.16
N PRO A 308 11.97 -8.55 -2.90
CA PRO A 308 12.42 -8.10 -4.22
C PRO A 308 13.74 -7.32 -4.16
N PHE A 309 14.17 -6.91 -2.97
CA PHE A 309 15.41 -6.18 -2.72
C PHE A 309 16.53 -7.07 -2.18
N ASN A 310 16.47 -8.38 -2.39
CA ASN A 310 17.55 -9.28 -1.98
C ASN A 310 18.88 -8.88 -2.65
N ASN A 311 19.95 -8.80 -1.86
CA ASN A 311 21.28 -8.29 -2.25
C ASN A 311 21.33 -6.77 -2.60
N TYR A 312 20.27 -6.01 -2.32
CA TYR A 312 20.28 -4.56 -2.49
C TYR A 312 21.06 -3.91 -1.35
N LYS A 313 22.06 -3.10 -1.69
CA LYS A 313 22.84 -2.33 -0.70
C LYS A 313 22.08 -1.04 -0.41
N VAL A 314 21.84 -0.76 0.87
CA VAL A 314 21.20 0.48 1.33
C VAL A 314 22.14 1.24 2.27
N LYS A 315 22.05 2.56 2.24
CA LYS A 315 22.66 3.47 3.22
C LYS A 315 21.53 4.19 3.98
N GLY A 316 21.59 4.12 5.30
CA GLY A 316 20.52 4.54 6.21
C GLY A 316 19.68 3.34 6.68
N PHE A 317 19.64 3.14 8.01
CA PHE A 317 18.95 1.98 8.57
C PHE A 317 18.33 2.28 9.94
N PRO A 318 17.11 1.77 10.25
CA PRO A 318 16.52 1.92 11.57
C PRO A 318 17.33 1.11 12.60
N ILE A 319 17.68 1.73 13.73
CA ILE A 319 18.42 1.10 14.81
C ILE A 319 17.60 0.87 16.06
N ALA A 320 16.54 1.65 16.28
CA ALA A 320 15.57 1.39 17.34
C ALA A 320 14.16 1.85 16.93
N THR A 321 13.15 1.18 17.47
CA THR A 321 11.74 1.54 17.35
C THR A 321 11.10 1.58 18.72
N ILE A 322 10.40 2.66 19.01
CA ILE A 322 9.64 2.91 20.24
C ILE A 322 8.17 2.94 19.86
N VAL A 323 7.34 2.22 20.59
CA VAL A 323 5.88 2.20 20.43
C VAL A 323 5.22 2.44 21.78
N ASN A 324 4.32 3.40 21.86
CA ASN A 324 3.67 3.81 23.11
C ASN A 324 4.68 4.09 24.25
N GLY A 325 5.84 4.66 23.94
CA GLY A 325 6.90 4.97 24.89
C GLY A 325 7.80 3.78 25.30
N ILE A 326 7.63 2.60 24.69
CA ILE A 326 8.39 1.39 25.02
C ILE A 326 9.27 1.01 23.81
N ILE A 327 10.56 0.76 24.05
CA ILE A 327 11.48 0.26 23.02
C ILE A 327 11.05 -1.15 22.64
N VAL A 328 10.61 -1.35 21.41
CA VAL A 328 10.13 -2.64 20.89
C VAL A 328 11.16 -3.34 20.01
N MET A 329 12.03 -2.58 19.37
CA MET A 329 13.12 -3.11 18.52
C MET A 329 14.40 -2.33 18.79
N GLU A 330 15.50 -3.04 18.90
CA GLU A 330 16.84 -2.45 18.97
C GLU A 330 17.81 -3.31 18.16
N ASN A 331 18.60 -2.66 17.30
CA ASN A 331 19.59 -3.31 16.44
C ASN A 331 19.08 -4.54 15.67
N GLY A 332 17.84 -4.44 15.15
CA GLY A 332 17.20 -5.48 14.35
C GLY A 332 16.58 -6.63 15.16
N LYS A 333 16.59 -6.53 16.49
CA LYS A 333 16.01 -7.55 17.39
C LYS A 333 14.78 -6.99 18.11
N ILE A 334 13.75 -7.79 18.23
CA ILE A 334 12.61 -7.47 19.10
C ILE A 334 13.06 -7.65 20.56
N VAL A 335 12.88 -6.61 21.39
CA VAL A 335 13.38 -6.53 22.76
C VAL A 335 12.29 -6.36 23.82
N SER A 336 11.02 -6.26 23.40
CA SER A 336 9.88 -6.11 24.30
C SER A 336 8.79 -7.13 24.05
N ASN A 337 7.85 -7.22 24.99
CA ASN A 337 6.56 -7.86 24.76
C ASN A 337 5.72 -7.05 23.75
N GLN A 338 4.58 -7.59 23.33
CA GLN A 338 3.63 -6.95 22.44
C GLN A 338 2.94 -5.77 23.16
N VAL A 339 3.13 -4.57 22.63
CA VAL A 339 2.62 -3.32 23.21
C VAL A 339 1.63 -2.59 22.29
N GLY A 340 1.45 -3.11 21.09
CA GLY A 340 0.59 -2.49 20.07
C GLY A 340 -0.88 -2.48 20.47
N LYS A 341 -1.54 -1.37 20.15
CA LYS A 341 -2.95 -1.11 20.42
C LYS A 341 -3.70 -0.80 19.12
N PRO A 342 -5.01 -1.05 19.04
CA PRO A 342 -5.81 -0.56 17.95
C PRO A 342 -5.80 0.96 17.91
N LEU A 343 -5.61 1.54 16.71
CA LEU A 343 -5.58 2.98 16.51
C LEU A 343 -6.96 3.61 16.69
N ASP A 344 -6.97 4.85 17.16
CA ASP A 344 -8.14 5.73 17.22
C ASP A 344 -8.08 6.76 16.08
N PHE A 345 -9.27 7.15 15.58
CA PHE A 345 -9.42 8.03 14.43
C PHE A 345 -10.31 9.23 14.77
N LYS A 346 -9.95 10.41 14.21
CA LYS A 346 -10.84 11.57 14.09
C LYS A 346 -11.67 11.41 12.81
N LEU A 347 -12.93 11.74 12.85
CA LEU A 347 -13.84 11.68 11.72
C LEU A 347 -14.17 13.08 11.24
#